data_9e0f966ca11a9517b94bf44f674fc634
#
_entry.id   9e0f966ca11a9517b94bf44f674fc634
#
_cell.length_a   1.000
_cell.length_b   1.000
_cell.length_c   1.000
_cell.angle_alpha   90.00
_cell.angle_beta   90.00
_cell.angle_gamma   90.00
#
_symmetry.space_group_name_H-M   'P 1'
#
loop_
_entity.id
_entity.type
_entity.pdbx_description
1 polymer ?
#
loop_
_entity_poly.entity_id
_entity_poly.type
_entity_poly.pdbx_seq_one_letter_code
_entity_poly.pdbx_strand_id
1 'polypeptide(L)'
;VGSEMCIRDRLGISIDSIAQTDRQFVRDGNRLYHKKAYDKAEVMYRKAISKNPANSQAIYNLGCALMMQSKDSAAVVQYLNAAKIEKNKQRLALVYHNIGVICQNHRMYGEAIKAYEQSLRNNPKDNETRYNLALCKRLQKKQGNKNNQNKKQEKDNKNKQDGKDKQNDKEKDKNKGQDNQAKPKEEQMSKDNAEQLLNAAMQSEKATQQRMKKALQKPSSRRLQKNW
;
A
#
# COMPACT_ATOMS: atom_id res chain seq x y z
N VAL A 1 22.74 12.32 -55.50
CA VAL A 1 22.01 11.17 -54.94
C VAL A 1 22.87 10.61 -53.83
N GLY A 2 22.58 10.91 -52.54
CA GLY A 2 23.33 10.28 -51.45
C GLY A 2 23.42 11.08 -50.17
N SER A 3 22.31 11.49 -49.55
CA SER A 3 22.38 12.09 -48.18
C SER A 3 21.16 11.83 -47.29
N GLU A 4 20.29 10.90 -47.65
CA GLU A 4 19.06 10.63 -46.88
C GLU A 4 19.15 9.40 -45.93
N MET A 5 20.30 8.70 -45.89
CA MET A 5 20.40 7.41 -45.15
C MET A 5 20.96 7.50 -43.73
N CYS A 6 21.44 8.65 -43.27
CA CYS A 6 22.15 8.71 -41.98
C CYS A 6 21.33 9.17 -40.77
N ILE A 7 20.08 9.61 -40.93
CA ILE A 7 19.30 10.17 -39.80
C ILE A 7 18.44 9.09 -39.09
N ARG A 8 18.07 8.03 -39.79
CA ARG A 8 17.20 6.97 -39.26
C ARG A 8 17.90 6.03 -38.27
N ASP A 9 19.21 5.79 -38.47
CA ASP A 9 19.97 4.88 -37.60
C ASP A 9 20.40 5.48 -36.27
N ARG A 10 20.45 6.81 -36.12
CA ARG A 10 20.84 7.46 -34.87
C ARG A 10 19.75 7.48 -33.82
N LEU A 11 18.47 7.39 -34.20
CA LEU A 11 17.34 7.40 -33.25
C LEU A 11 17.05 6.01 -32.64
N GLY A 12 17.49 4.93 -33.30
CA GLY A 12 17.30 3.55 -32.80
C GLY A 12 18.22 3.17 -31.63
N ILE A 13 19.45 3.71 -31.61
CA ILE A 13 20.47 3.34 -30.61
C ILE A 13 20.18 3.90 -29.22
N SER A 14 19.50 5.04 -29.11
CA SER A 14 19.24 5.70 -27.84
C SER A 14 18.11 5.05 -27.04
N ILE A 15 17.12 4.42 -27.67
CA ILE A 15 15.99 3.78 -26.99
C ILE A 15 16.41 2.44 -26.38
N ASP A 16 17.20 1.67 -27.10
CA ASP A 16 17.72 0.37 -26.60
C ASP A 16 18.71 0.57 -25.44
N SER A 17 19.51 1.62 -25.48
CA SER A 17 20.46 1.95 -24.41
C SER A 17 19.76 2.37 -23.11
N ILE A 18 18.62 3.07 -23.18
CA ILE A 18 17.83 3.49 -22.02
C ILE A 18 17.10 2.27 -21.42
N ALA A 19 16.52 1.41 -22.26
CA ALA A 19 15.83 0.19 -21.82
C ALA A 19 16.80 -0.83 -21.20
N GLN A 20 18.04 -0.87 -21.66
CA GLN A 20 19.08 -1.73 -21.09
C GLN A 20 19.51 -1.27 -19.69
N THR A 21 19.51 0.03 -19.46
CA THR A 21 19.95 0.61 -18.18
C THR A 21 18.93 0.40 -17.07
N ASP A 22 17.63 0.58 -17.29
CA ASP A 22 16.60 0.36 -16.26
C ASP A 22 16.51 -1.13 -15.88
N ARG A 23 16.57 -2.03 -16.87
CA ARG A 23 16.63 -3.49 -16.63
C ARG A 23 17.85 -3.91 -15.83
N GLN A 24 19.00 -3.27 -16.06
CA GLN A 24 20.21 -3.54 -15.27
C GLN A 24 20.00 -3.15 -13.82
N PHE A 25 19.47 -1.97 -13.54
CA PHE A 25 19.14 -1.56 -12.18
C PHE A 25 18.12 -2.48 -11.50
N VAL A 26 17.12 -2.98 -12.22
CA VAL A 26 16.19 -3.99 -11.70
C VAL A 26 16.91 -5.28 -11.30
N ARG A 27 17.81 -5.80 -12.16
CA ARG A 27 18.60 -7.00 -11.86
C ARG A 27 19.49 -6.82 -10.62
N ASP A 28 20.18 -5.68 -10.54
CA ASP A 28 21.03 -5.36 -9.39
C ASP A 28 20.19 -5.20 -8.09
N GLY A 29 19.04 -4.56 -8.19
CA GLY A 29 18.07 -4.47 -7.10
C GLY A 29 17.59 -5.84 -6.63
N ASN A 30 17.24 -6.73 -7.55
CA ASN A 30 16.82 -8.09 -7.23
C ASN A 30 17.93 -8.88 -6.53
N ARG A 31 19.17 -8.77 -7.01
CA ARG A 31 20.32 -9.41 -6.36
C ARG A 31 20.52 -8.93 -4.94
N LEU A 32 20.37 -7.62 -4.69
CA LEU A 32 20.47 -7.03 -3.35
C LEU A 32 19.28 -7.45 -2.47
N TYR A 33 18.08 -7.50 -3.02
CA TYR A 33 16.88 -7.96 -2.33
C TYR A 33 17.03 -9.41 -1.82
N HIS A 34 17.52 -10.32 -2.68
CA HIS A 34 17.81 -11.70 -2.28
C HIS A 34 18.87 -11.81 -1.20
N LYS A 35 19.82 -10.87 -1.15
CA LYS A 35 20.81 -10.74 -0.07
C LYS A 35 20.26 -10.05 1.18
N LYS A 36 18.95 -9.76 1.23
CA LYS A 36 18.26 -9.03 2.31
C LYS A 36 18.79 -7.60 2.54
N ALA A 37 19.57 -7.06 1.60
CA ALA A 37 20.05 -5.68 1.63
C ALA A 37 18.96 -4.75 1.03
N TYR A 38 17.83 -4.64 1.73
CA TYR A 38 16.60 -4.00 1.23
C TYR A 38 16.77 -2.50 1.01
N ASP A 39 17.58 -1.82 1.82
CA ASP A 39 17.96 -0.42 1.68
C ASP A 39 18.71 -0.15 0.37
N LYS A 40 19.66 -1.02 0.04
CA LYS A 40 20.44 -0.94 -1.20
C LYS A 40 19.58 -1.33 -2.41
N ALA A 41 18.71 -2.33 -2.27
CA ALA A 41 17.75 -2.71 -3.31
C ALA A 41 16.80 -1.56 -3.64
N GLU A 42 16.28 -0.86 -2.63
CA GLU A 42 15.45 0.35 -2.80
C GLU A 42 16.14 1.37 -3.70
N VAL A 43 17.43 1.66 -3.45
CA VAL A 43 18.22 2.61 -4.27
C VAL A 43 18.27 2.18 -5.73
N MET A 44 18.49 0.89 -6.00
CA MET A 44 18.56 0.37 -7.37
C MET A 44 17.20 0.46 -8.09
N TYR A 45 16.11 0.07 -7.42
CA TYR A 45 14.78 0.18 -8.00
C TYR A 45 14.40 1.65 -8.28
N ARG A 46 14.75 2.58 -7.39
CA ARG A 46 14.53 4.01 -7.63
C ARG A 46 15.34 4.53 -8.83
N LYS A 47 16.57 4.06 -9.03
CA LYS A 47 17.35 4.35 -10.24
C LYS A 47 16.68 3.80 -11.49
N ALA A 48 16.14 2.58 -11.44
CA ALA A 48 15.38 2.01 -12.55
C ALA A 48 14.17 2.86 -12.91
N ILE A 49 13.38 3.28 -11.91
CA ILE A 49 12.19 4.11 -12.09
C ILE A 49 12.56 5.51 -12.62
N SER A 50 13.69 6.10 -12.17
CA SER A 50 14.14 7.40 -12.68
C SER A 50 14.53 7.35 -14.17
N LYS A 51 14.96 6.18 -14.66
CA LYS A 51 15.28 5.97 -16.09
C LYS A 51 14.02 5.63 -16.88
N ASN A 52 13.13 4.82 -16.32
CA ASN A 52 11.88 4.41 -16.95
C ASN A 52 10.74 4.45 -15.93
N PRO A 53 10.00 5.56 -15.82
CA PRO A 53 8.88 5.71 -14.89
C PRO A 53 7.72 4.74 -15.15
N ALA A 54 7.62 4.16 -16.34
CA ALA A 54 6.59 3.20 -16.71
C ALA A 54 6.99 1.73 -16.44
N ASN A 55 8.15 1.48 -15.82
CA ASN A 55 8.57 0.13 -15.46
C ASN A 55 7.78 -0.37 -14.25
N SER A 56 6.63 -1.03 -14.49
CA SER A 56 5.75 -1.59 -13.45
C SER A 56 6.48 -2.57 -12.53
N GLN A 57 7.43 -3.36 -13.07
CA GLN A 57 8.21 -4.32 -12.30
C GLN A 57 9.16 -3.62 -11.31
N ALA A 58 9.81 -2.54 -11.73
CA ALA A 58 10.68 -1.76 -10.84
C ALA A 58 9.88 -1.13 -9.69
N ILE A 59 8.70 -0.59 -10.00
CA ILE A 59 7.80 0.02 -9.00
C ILE A 59 7.28 -1.03 -8.03
N TYR A 60 6.84 -2.20 -8.52
CA TYR A 60 6.42 -3.32 -7.68
C TYR A 60 7.53 -3.78 -6.75
N ASN A 61 8.74 -4.00 -7.29
CA ASN A 61 9.90 -4.46 -6.51
C ASN A 61 10.35 -3.41 -5.49
N LEU A 62 10.20 -2.11 -5.79
CA LEU A 62 10.39 -1.05 -4.81
C LEU A 62 9.38 -1.18 -3.66
N GLY A 63 8.11 -1.45 -3.95
CA GLY A 63 7.09 -1.73 -2.94
C GLY A 63 7.50 -2.90 -2.04
N CYS A 64 7.98 -4.00 -2.63
CA CYS A 64 8.49 -5.16 -1.87
C CYS A 64 9.67 -4.78 -0.96
N ALA A 65 10.65 -4.03 -1.47
CA ALA A 65 11.80 -3.62 -0.68
C ALA A 65 11.41 -2.69 0.48
N LEU A 66 10.44 -1.80 0.28
CA LEU A 66 9.90 -0.93 1.32
C LEU A 66 9.13 -1.71 2.38
N MET A 67 8.30 -2.67 1.98
CA MET A 67 7.56 -3.55 2.89
C MET A 67 8.51 -4.34 3.79
N MET A 68 9.60 -4.89 3.25
CA MET A 68 10.62 -5.60 4.03
C MET A 68 11.40 -4.70 4.99
N GLN A 69 11.35 -3.39 4.80
CA GLN A 69 11.89 -2.37 5.71
C GLN A 69 10.84 -1.85 6.71
N SER A 70 9.64 -2.46 6.76
CA SER A 70 8.49 -1.98 7.56
C SER A 70 8.04 -0.55 7.20
N LYS A 71 8.32 -0.11 5.97
CA LYS A 71 7.87 1.17 5.42
C LYS A 71 6.52 0.98 4.70
N ASP A 72 5.53 0.45 5.41
CA ASP A 72 4.30 -0.09 4.84
C ASP A 72 3.47 0.95 4.06
N SER A 73 3.34 2.16 4.59
CA SER A 73 2.63 3.25 3.89
C SER A 73 3.27 3.59 2.54
N ALA A 74 4.60 3.68 2.52
CA ALA A 74 5.33 3.93 1.27
C ALA A 74 5.24 2.76 0.29
N ALA A 75 5.23 1.52 0.80
CA ALA A 75 5.05 0.31 0.00
C ALA A 75 3.69 0.29 -0.70
N VAL A 76 2.60 0.62 0.04
CA VAL A 76 1.24 0.69 -0.53
C VAL A 76 1.16 1.70 -1.67
N VAL A 77 1.79 2.88 -1.53
CA VAL A 77 1.85 3.87 -2.61
C VAL A 77 2.53 3.30 -3.86
N GLN A 78 3.65 2.59 -3.70
CA GLN A 78 4.34 1.99 -4.85
C GLN A 78 3.49 0.86 -5.47
N TYR A 79 2.84 0.04 -4.68
CA TYR A 79 1.95 -0.99 -5.20
C TYR A 79 0.77 -0.39 -5.98
N LEU A 80 0.15 0.67 -5.48
CA LEU A 80 -0.93 1.37 -6.20
C LEU A 80 -0.42 2.00 -7.51
N ASN A 81 0.79 2.56 -7.51
CA ASN A 81 1.41 3.09 -8.73
C ASN A 81 1.72 1.97 -9.74
N ALA A 82 2.21 0.82 -9.28
CA ALA A 82 2.41 -0.34 -10.14
C ALA A 82 1.07 -0.84 -10.73
N ALA A 83 0.00 -0.89 -9.92
CA ALA A 83 -1.32 -1.33 -10.38
C ALA A 83 -1.90 -0.47 -11.50
N LYS A 84 -1.61 0.84 -11.52
CA LYS A 84 -2.12 1.77 -12.55
C LYS A 84 -1.56 1.47 -13.94
N ILE A 85 -0.34 0.94 -14.04
CA ILE A 85 0.36 0.75 -15.31
C ILE A 85 0.54 -0.73 -15.68
N GLU A 86 0.38 -1.64 -14.72
CA GLU A 86 0.54 -3.08 -14.95
C GLU A 86 -0.66 -3.63 -15.73
N LYS A 87 -0.39 -4.36 -16.82
CA LYS A 87 -1.42 -4.99 -17.67
C LYS A 87 -1.55 -6.49 -17.45
N ASN A 88 -0.51 -7.13 -16.90
CA ASN A 88 -0.53 -8.55 -16.66
C ASN A 88 -1.35 -8.88 -15.41
N LYS A 89 -2.43 -9.65 -15.58
CA LYS A 89 -3.36 -10.02 -14.49
C LYS A 89 -2.65 -10.76 -13.34
N GLN A 90 -1.72 -11.65 -13.62
CA GLN A 90 -1.01 -12.38 -12.57
C GLN A 90 -0.15 -11.43 -11.71
N ARG A 91 0.53 -10.46 -12.33
CA ARG A 91 1.28 -9.44 -11.60
C ARG A 91 0.38 -8.48 -10.84
N LEU A 92 -0.76 -8.10 -11.41
CA LEU A 92 -1.77 -7.34 -10.68
C LEU A 92 -2.29 -8.09 -9.44
N ALA A 93 -2.47 -9.40 -9.55
CA ALA A 93 -2.86 -10.22 -8.40
C ALA A 93 -1.83 -10.13 -7.27
N LEU A 94 -0.52 -10.21 -7.58
CA LEU A 94 0.54 -10.07 -6.58
C LEU A 94 0.56 -8.68 -5.93
N VAL A 95 0.32 -7.63 -6.71
CA VAL A 95 0.22 -6.26 -6.20
C VAL A 95 -0.89 -6.16 -5.15
N TYR A 96 -2.11 -6.60 -5.51
CA TYR A 96 -3.25 -6.54 -4.58
C TYR A 96 -3.13 -7.50 -3.41
N HIS A 97 -2.49 -8.67 -3.59
CA HIS A 97 -2.15 -9.57 -2.49
C HIS A 97 -1.29 -8.85 -1.44
N ASN A 98 -0.20 -8.22 -1.86
CA ASN A 98 0.71 -7.52 -0.95
C ASN A 98 0.06 -6.33 -0.24
N ILE A 99 -0.80 -5.57 -0.92
CA ILE A 99 -1.63 -4.54 -0.26
C ILE A 99 -2.51 -5.19 0.81
N GLY A 100 -3.15 -6.31 0.50
CA GLY A 100 -3.97 -7.06 1.44
C GLY A 100 -3.19 -7.52 2.67
N VAL A 101 -1.95 -8.02 2.50
CA VAL A 101 -1.07 -8.42 3.61
C VAL A 101 -0.74 -7.25 4.52
N ILE A 102 -0.38 -6.09 3.94
CA ILE A 102 -0.11 -4.88 4.74
C ILE A 102 -1.35 -4.48 5.53
N CYS A 103 -2.51 -4.37 4.88
CA CYS A 103 -3.75 -4.01 5.56
C CYS A 103 -4.12 -5.01 6.67
N GLN A 104 -3.92 -6.32 6.45
CA GLN A 104 -4.16 -7.36 7.44
C GLN A 104 -3.24 -7.19 8.66
N ASN A 105 -1.96 -6.93 8.47
CA ASN A 105 -0.98 -6.72 9.54
C ASN A 105 -1.36 -5.50 10.41
N HIS A 106 -1.90 -4.46 9.80
CA HIS A 106 -2.42 -3.28 10.48
C HIS A 106 -3.86 -3.44 11.01
N ARG A 107 -4.43 -4.64 10.97
CA ARG A 107 -5.80 -4.96 11.41
C ARG A 107 -6.90 -4.19 10.68
N MET A 108 -6.59 -3.66 9.50
CA MET A 108 -7.52 -2.99 8.60
C MET A 108 -8.22 -4.07 7.74
N TYR A 109 -9.06 -4.89 8.41
CA TYR A 109 -9.58 -6.11 7.77
C TYR A 109 -10.53 -5.82 6.62
N GLY A 110 -11.26 -4.69 6.66
CA GLY A 110 -12.14 -4.27 5.56
C GLY A 110 -11.38 -3.99 4.27
N GLU A 111 -10.28 -3.28 4.37
CA GLU A 111 -9.39 -2.93 3.27
C GLU A 111 -8.63 -4.17 2.77
N ALA A 112 -8.16 -5.00 3.69
CA ALA A 112 -7.52 -6.27 3.35
C ALA A 112 -8.45 -7.18 2.53
N ILE A 113 -9.72 -7.29 2.91
CA ILE A 113 -10.75 -8.04 2.18
C ILE A 113 -10.88 -7.50 0.75
N LYS A 114 -11.04 -6.18 0.58
CA LYS A 114 -11.16 -5.55 -0.74
C LYS A 114 -9.93 -5.83 -1.61
N ALA A 115 -8.73 -5.72 -1.04
CA ALA A 115 -7.49 -5.99 -1.76
C ALA A 115 -7.37 -7.47 -2.16
N TYR A 116 -7.65 -8.41 -1.27
CA TYR A 116 -7.63 -9.83 -1.60
C TYR A 116 -8.69 -10.23 -2.64
N GLU A 117 -9.87 -9.62 -2.61
CA GLU A 117 -10.89 -9.83 -3.63
C GLU A 117 -10.42 -9.32 -5.01
N GLN A 118 -9.72 -8.19 -5.08
CA GLN A 118 -9.09 -7.72 -6.32
C GLN A 118 -7.97 -8.65 -6.78
N SER A 119 -7.15 -9.18 -5.86
CA SER A 119 -6.14 -10.18 -6.18
C SER A 119 -6.77 -11.41 -6.82
N LEU A 120 -7.82 -11.96 -6.21
CA LEU A 120 -8.51 -13.16 -6.71
C LEU A 120 -9.29 -12.93 -8.02
N ARG A 121 -9.75 -11.72 -8.31
CA ARG A 121 -10.31 -11.38 -9.63
C ARG A 121 -9.27 -11.50 -10.74
N ASN A 122 -8.00 -11.21 -10.41
CA ASN A 122 -6.90 -11.29 -11.35
C ASN A 122 -6.24 -12.69 -11.39
N ASN A 123 -6.23 -13.42 -10.27
CA ASN A 123 -5.76 -14.79 -10.18
C ASN A 123 -6.67 -15.64 -9.28
N PRO A 124 -7.74 -16.24 -9.85
CA PRO A 124 -8.69 -17.03 -9.06
C PRO A 124 -8.10 -18.33 -8.45
N LYS A 125 -6.92 -18.77 -8.91
CA LYS A 125 -6.31 -20.03 -8.45
C LYS A 125 -5.40 -19.85 -7.22
N ASP A 126 -5.25 -18.64 -6.71
CA ASP A 126 -4.39 -18.33 -5.57
C ASP A 126 -5.03 -18.78 -4.26
N ASN A 127 -4.55 -19.92 -3.75
CA ASN A 127 -5.05 -20.50 -2.52
C ASN A 127 -4.63 -19.72 -1.27
N GLU A 128 -3.45 -19.11 -1.30
CA GLU A 128 -2.95 -18.28 -0.19
C GLU A 128 -3.82 -17.03 -0.01
N THR A 129 -4.09 -16.33 -1.10
CA THR A 129 -5.00 -15.17 -1.07
C THR A 129 -6.41 -15.58 -0.62
N ARG A 130 -6.92 -16.75 -1.02
CA ARG A 130 -8.22 -17.26 -0.55
C ARG A 130 -8.23 -17.50 0.96
N TYR A 131 -7.18 -18.11 1.47
CA TYR A 131 -7.05 -18.35 2.91
C TYR A 131 -7.02 -17.04 3.69
N ASN A 132 -6.19 -16.08 3.26
CA ASN A 132 -6.06 -14.77 3.88
C ASN A 132 -7.36 -13.97 3.83
N LEU A 133 -8.10 -14.03 2.72
CA LEU A 133 -9.43 -13.44 2.60
C LEU A 133 -10.42 -14.03 3.63
N ALA A 134 -10.47 -15.36 3.74
CA ALA A 134 -11.35 -16.03 4.70
C ALA A 134 -10.98 -15.67 6.15
N LEU A 135 -9.68 -15.62 6.45
CA LEU A 135 -9.17 -15.21 7.75
C LEU A 135 -9.57 -13.77 8.08
N CYS A 136 -9.37 -12.82 7.15
CA CYS A 136 -9.75 -11.42 7.36
C CYS A 136 -11.25 -11.26 7.57
N LYS A 137 -12.11 -11.96 6.82
CA LYS A 137 -13.57 -11.96 7.03
C LYS A 137 -13.95 -12.45 8.43
N ARG A 138 -13.27 -13.48 8.94
CA ARG A 138 -13.47 -13.97 10.32
C ARG A 138 -13.02 -12.97 11.38
N LEU A 139 -11.86 -12.34 11.18
CA LEU A 139 -11.30 -11.35 12.11
C LEU A 139 -12.14 -10.08 12.17
N GLN A 140 -12.64 -9.60 11.05
CA GLN A 140 -13.54 -8.45 10.96
C GLN A 140 -14.83 -8.69 11.77
N LYS A 141 -15.45 -9.88 11.62
CA LYS A 141 -16.64 -10.24 12.43
C LYS A 141 -16.35 -10.24 13.93
N LYS A 142 -15.19 -10.77 14.33
CA LYS A 142 -14.79 -10.77 15.75
C LYS A 142 -14.56 -9.35 16.29
N GLN A 143 -14.00 -8.47 15.47
CA GLN A 143 -13.77 -7.07 15.84
C GLN A 143 -15.10 -6.32 16.03
N GLY A 144 -16.06 -6.51 15.12
CA GLY A 144 -17.40 -5.92 15.23
C GLY A 144 -18.16 -6.39 16.47
N ASN A 145 -18.10 -7.67 16.81
CA ASN A 145 -18.76 -8.21 17.99
C ASN A 145 -18.17 -7.65 19.30
N LYS A 146 -16.85 -7.46 19.40
CA LYS A 146 -16.21 -6.84 20.56
C LYS A 146 -16.65 -5.39 20.77
N ASN A 147 -16.73 -4.62 19.68
CA ASN A 147 -17.18 -3.22 19.75
C ASN A 147 -18.64 -3.10 20.19
N ASN A 148 -19.50 -4.05 19.78
CA ASN A 148 -20.90 -4.08 20.22
C ASN A 148 -21.06 -4.47 21.70
N GLN A 149 -20.22 -5.37 22.21
CA GLN A 149 -20.25 -5.73 23.64
C GLN A 149 -19.77 -4.59 24.54
N ASN A 150 -18.70 -3.88 24.14
CA ASN A 150 -18.23 -2.71 24.89
C ASN A 150 -19.26 -1.57 24.90
N LYS A 151 -19.93 -1.30 23.75
CA LYS A 151 -21.01 -0.31 23.71
C LYS A 151 -22.22 -0.67 24.57
N LYS A 152 -22.54 -1.96 24.74
CA LYS A 152 -23.59 -2.39 25.68
C LYS A 152 -23.16 -2.17 27.12
N GLN A 153 -21.95 -2.53 27.51
CA GLN A 153 -21.45 -2.32 28.88
C GLN A 153 -21.37 -0.83 29.26
N GLU A 154 -20.98 0.05 28.33
CA GLU A 154 -20.98 1.50 28.56
C GLU A 154 -22.39 2.06 28.74
N LYS A 155 -23.40 1.54 28.02
CA LYS A 155 -24.80 1.95 28.19
C LYS A 155 -25.38 1.44 29.48
N ASP A 156 -25.07 0.22 29.90
CA ASP A 156 -25.54 -0.38 31.14
C ASP A 156 -24.91 0.31 32.38
N ASN A 157 -23.65 0.77 32.26
CA ASN A 157 -23.00 1.55 33.33
C ASN A 157 -23.53 2.98 33.41
N LYS A 158 -23.89 3.65 32.33
CA LYS A 158 -24.54 4.98 32.37
C LYS A 158 -25.91 4.91 32.95
N ASN A 159 -26.72 3.89 32.62
CA ASN A 159 -28.06 3.71 33.22
C ASN A 159 -28.03 3.36 34.72
N LYS A 160 -26.91 2.84 35.25
CA LYS A 160 -26.75 2.60 36.69
C LYS A 160 -26.32 3.83 37.49
N GLN A 161 -25.76 4.83 36.82
CA GLN A 161 -25.33 6.08 37.47
C GLN A 161 -26.44 7.13 37.52
N ASP A 162 -27.37 7.15 36.56
CA ASP A 162 -28.54 8.04 36.54
C ASP A 162 -29.71 7.54 37.39
N GLY A 163 -29.61 6.33 37.97
CA GLY A 163 -30.67 5.71 38.77
C GLY A 163 -30.63 6.02 40.27
N LYS A 164 -29.74 6.90 40.78
CA LYS A 164 -29.60 7.23 42.19
C LYS A 164 -30.17 8.59 42.61
N ASP A 165 -30.61 9.42 41.70
CA ASP A 165 -31.28 10.67 42.02
C ASP A 165 -32.54 10.80 41.16
N LYS A 166 -33.67 10.35 41.71
CA LYS A 166 -35.03 10.87 41.60
C LYS A 166 -36.06 9.78 41.86
N GLN A 167 -36.39 9.59 43.13
CA GLN A 167 -37.76 9.29 43.48
C GLN A 167 -38.52 10.62 43.40
N ASN A 168 -39.35 10.81 42.43
CA ASN A 168 -40.75 11.22 42.52
C ASN A 168 -41.32 11.55 41.14
N ASP A 169 -42.57 11.15 41.06
CA ASP A 169 -43.63 11.58 40.17
C ASP A 169 -43.96 10.76 38.93
N LYS A 170 -45.17 10.31 39.12
CA LYS A 170 -46.10 9.50 38.34
C LYS A 170 -46.41 9.99 36.92
N GLU A 171 -46.79 8.98 36.21
CA GLU A 171 -47.91 8.86 35.25
C GLU A 171 -47.70 9.20 33.76
N LYS A 172 -48.03 8.16 33.00
CA LYS A 172 -48.67 8.11 31.65
C LYS A 172 -47.93 8.72 30.46
N ASP A 173 -47.54 7.96 29.47
CA ASP A 173 -48.43 7.63 28.38
C ASP A 173 -47.86 6.53 27.46
N LYS A 174 -48.77 5.78 26.86
CA LYS A 174 -48.61 4.77 25.85
C LYS A 174 -48.23 5.42 24.52
N ASN A 175 -47.33 4.91 23.72
CA ASN A 175 -47.66 4.28 22.43
C ASN A 175 -46.48 4.21 21.45
N LYS A 176 -46.58 3.15 20.66
CA LYS A 176 -46.06 2.89 19.31
C LYS A 176 -44.56 2.64 19.13
N GLY A 177 -44.37 1.34 18.90
CA GLY A 177 -43.24 0.80 18.19
C GLY A 177 -43.08 1.38 16.77
N GLN A 178 -41.87 1.54 16.40
CA GLN A 178 -41.46 1.53 15.02
C GLN A 178 -40.13 0.81 14.94
N ASP A 179 -40.21 -0.40 14.37
CA ASP A 179 -39.10 -1.12 13.80
C ASP A 179 -38.33 -0.20 12.83
N ASN A 180 -37.18 0.29 13.27
CA ASN A 180 -36.17 0.78 12.38
C ASN A 180 -35.05 -0.24 12.36
N GLN A 181 -35.16 -1.19 11.44
CA GLN A 181 -34.01 -1.95 10.94
C GLN A 181 -32.99 -0.95 10.38
N ALA A 182 -32.09 -0.51 11.23
CA ALA A 182 -30.88 0.17 10.79
C ALA A 182 -30.02 -0.86 10.06
N LYS A 183 -30.04 -0.82 8.74
CA LYS A 183 -29.00 -1.43 7.89
C LYS A 183 -27.65 -1.03 8.48
N PRO A 184 -26.70 -1.98 8.64
CA PRO A 184 -25.36 -1.63 9.04
C PRO A 184 -24.82 -0.63 8.01
N LYS A 185 -24.57 0.60 8.41
CA LYS A 185 -23.75 1.53 7.66
C LYS A 185 -22.41 0.81 7.50
N GLU A 186 -22.10 0.41 6.28
CA GLU A 186 -20.72 0.11 5.90
C GLU A 186 -19.90 1.32 6.36
N GLU A 187 -19.08 1.12 7.39
CA GLU A 187 -18.00 2.04 7.67
C GLU A 187 -17.07 1.95 6.45
N GLN A 188 -17.41 2.70 5.41
CA GLN A 188 -16.44 3.16 4.46
C GLN A 188 -15.35 3.77 5.33
N MET A 189 -14.12 3.24 5.26
CA MET A 189 -12.96 3.99 5.73
C MET A 189 -13.22 5.41 5.26
N SER A 190 -13.41 6.32 6.22
CA SER A 190 -13.73 7.71 5.92
C SER A 190 -12.77 8.10 4.82
N LYS A 191 -13.27 8.71 3.74
CA LYS A 191 -12.39 9.20 2.67
C LYS A 191 -11.22 9.96 3.26
N ASP A 192 -11.45 10.60 4.40
CA ASP A 192 -10.49 11.35 5.20
C ASP A 192 -9.35 10.48 5.76
N ASN A 193 -9.63 9.25 6.23
CA ASN A 193 -8.60 8.34 6.74
C ASN A 193 -7.77 7.74 5.59
N ALA A 194 -8.39 7.47 4.44
CA ALA A 194 -7.68 7.03 3.24
C ALA A 194 -6.83 8.17 2.67
N GLU A 195 -7.36 9.39 2.66
CA GLU A 195 -6.62 10.60 2.27
C GLU A 195 -5.50 10.94 3.24
N GLN A 196 -5.71 10.82 4.54
CA GLN A 196 -4.64 11.03 5.55
C GLN A 196 -3.51 10.02 5.38
N LEU A 197 -3.80 8.73 5.19
CA LEU A 197 -2.79 7.71 4.89
C LEU A 197 -2.06 7.99 3.57
N LEU A 198 -2.80 8.38 2.54
CA LEU A 198 -2.22 8.73 1.24
C LEU A 198 -1.34 9.98 1.35
N ASN A 199 -1.80 11.02 2.04
CA ASN A 199 -1.06 12.25 2.25
C ASN A 199 0.19 12.03 3.12
N ALA A 200 0.10 11.24 4.19
CA ALA A 200 1.25 10.87 5.00
C ALA A 200 2.29 10.07 4.19
N ALA A 201 1.83 9.14 3.36
CA ALA A 201 2.69 8.37 2.46
C ALA A 201 3.36 9.25 1.39
N MET A 202 2.60 10.19 0.79
CA MET A 202 3.15 11.16 -0.18
C MET A 202 4.19 12.09 0.45
N GLN A 203 3.97 12.55 1.69
CA GLN A 203 4.94 13.38 2.41
C GLN A 203 6.22 12.61 2.73
N SER A 204 6.10 11.37 3.19
CA SER A 204 7.26 10.50 3.47
C SER A 204 8.07 10.21 2.21
N GLU A 205 7.38 10.00 1.08
CA GLU A 205 8.00 9.78 -0.23
C GLU A 205 8.75 11.04 -0.70
N LYS A 206 8.12 12.22 -0.60
CA LYS A 206 8.72 13.51 -0.94
C LYS A 206 9.98 13.79 -0.11
N ALA A 207 9.93 13.49 1.18
CA ALA A 207 11.09 13.62 2.08
C ALA A 207 12.23 12.67 1.67
N THR A 208 11.91 11.44 1.31
CA THR A 208 12.88 10.45 0.83
C THR A 208 13.51 10.87 -0.50
N GLN A 209 12.71 11.36 -1.44
CA GLN A 209 13.21 11.90 -2.72
C GLN A 209 14.12 13.10 -2.52
N GLN A 210 13.79 14.01 -1.59
CA GLN A 210 14.64 15.15 -1.26
C GLN A 210 15.97 14.71 -0.65
N ARG A 211 15.96 13.73 0.26
CA ARG A 211 17.20 13.15 0.84
C ARG A 211 18.07 12.53 -0.25
N MET A 212 17.47 11.80 -1.18
CA MET A 212 18.19 11.20 -2.30
C MET A 212 18.78 12.25 -3.25
N LYS A 213 18.01 13.30 -3.60
CA LYS A 213 18.55 14.41 -4.40
C LYS A 213 19.75 15.09 -3.71
N LYS A 214 19.66 15.34 -2.41
CA LYS A 214 20.78 15.89 -1.62
C LYS A 214 21.99 14.93 -1.56
N ALA A 215 21.76 13.63 -1.48
CA ALA A 215 22.84 12.62 -1.49
C ALA A 215 23.53 12.52 -2.86
N LEU A 216 22.78 12.68 -3.94
CA LEU A 216 23.31 12.68 -5.32
C LEU A 216 24.05 13.99 -5.67
N GLN A 217 23.69 15.11 -5.01
CA GLN A 217 24.32 16.41 -5.20
C GLN A 217 25.61 16.59 -4.38
N LYS A 218 25.86 15.74 -3.39
CA LYS A 218 27.15 15.76 -2.67
C LYS A 218 28.24 15.25 -3.61
N PRO A 219 29.23 16.08 -4.00
CA PRO A 219 30.33 15.60 -4.79
C PRO A 219 31.04 14.49 -4.02
N SER A 220 31.25 13.37 -4.69
CA SER A 220 32.07 12.28 -4.17
C SER A 220 33.51 12.77 -4.04
N SER A 221 33.86 13.30 -2.88
CA SER A 221 35.24 13.63 -2.54
C SER A 221 36.01 12.36 -2.16
N ARG A 222 36.07 11.38 -3.06
CA ARG A 222 37.10 10.37 -3.03
C ARG A 222 38.31 10.95 -3.77
N ARG A 223 39.17 11.64 -3.02
CA ARG A 223 40.57 11.79 -3.41
C ARG A 223 41.10 10.37 -3.55
N LEU A 224 41.38 9.97 -4.77
CA LEU A 224 42.30 8.86 -5.04
C LEU A 224 43.66 9.26 -4.47
N GLN A 225 44.01 8.74 -3.29
CA GLN A 225 45.40 8.72 -2.87
C GLN A 225 46.12 7.81 -3.84
N LYS A 226 46.95 8.39 -4.70
CA LYS A 226 47.95 7.68 -5.47
C LYS A 226 48.95 7.12 -4.44
N ASN A 227 48.89 5.82 -4.22
CA ASN A 227 50.02 5.13 -3.63
C ASN A 227 51.02 4.81 -4.73
N TRP A 228 52.21 5.27 -4.59
CA TRP A 228 53.39 4.96 -5.39
C TRP A 228 53.89 3.57 -5.04
#